data_d7983733214503e8b5b60aa8cdfedea8
#
_entry.id   d7983733214503e8b5b60aa8cdfedea8
#
_cell.length_a   1.000
_cell.length_b   1.000
_cell.length_c   1.000
_cell.angle_alpha   90.00
_cell.angle_beta   90.00
_cell.angle_gamma   90.00
#
_symmetry.space_group_name_H-M   'P 1'
#
loop_
_entity.id
_entity.type
_entity.pdbx_description
1 polymer ?
#
loop_
_entity_poly.entity_id
_entity_poly.type
_entity_poly.pdbx_seq_one_letter_code
_entity_poly.pdbx_strand_id
1 'polypeptide(L)'
;QAGIQTPTQASLNLAGFNLRDGVDAAGVVRLMRLWTEDARELTAGRNPLSSLEPEMVKWPANLTITCGFGERIFDIAAPDQKPAWLHDIPAMPREKLQPEWGQTDLVLQICSDDPVMSAWALRHMTRAGMDYVDTAWLQQGFMNAFGSIPKGQTPRNLFGQVDGTVNPHSDDEYAEQVFADDGSSSLVVRRIAMDLDEWERLDRTSREVVVGRKLADGAPLTGEDEFDAPDMEALDEYGLPVIDKNSHMARAMPPADHPEQKFLRRPYNYSLPPAPGELSNAGLVFLAYQKDPDVQFTPVLQRLLEVDRLNEWTTHIGSAVYWIPAGTREPGGEGSGDAYWGETVLSGARG
;
A
#
# COMPACT_ATOMS: atom_id res chain seq x y z
N GLN A 1 -3.22 13.90 -2.47
CA GLN A 1 -1.96 13.78 -1.71
C GLN A 1 -0.94 12.97 -2.50
N ALA A 2 0.28 13.52 -2.70
CA ALA A 2 1.34 12.82 -3.39
C ALA A 2 1.71 11.50 -2.67
N GLY A 3 2.04 10.47 -3.46
CA GLY A 3 2.34 9.12 -2.94
C GLY A 3 1.11 8.24 -2.71
N ILE A 4 -0.08 8.82 -2.58
CA ILE A 4 -1.36 8.09 -2.48
C ILE A 4 -2.13 8.20 -3.80
N GLN A 5 -2.50 9.42 -4.23
CA GLN A 5 -3.22 9.66 -5.49
C GLN A 5 -2.32 9.63 -6.72
N THR A 6 -0.99 9.77 -6.56
CA THR A 6 -0.05 9.66 -7.66
C THR A 6 -0.21 8.29 -8.35
N PRO A 7 -0.34 8.22 -9.69
CA PRO A 7 -0.34 6.95 -10.39
C PRO A 7 0.84 6.07 -9.95
N THR A 8 0.62 4.76 -9.88
CA THR A 8 1.63 3.83 -9.37
C THR A 8 2.92 3.91 -10.19
N GLN A 9 4.01 4.30 -9.53
CA GLN A 9 5.35 4.38 -10.13
C GLN A 9 5.94 2.97 -10.30
N ALA A 10 7.00 2.89 -11.12
CA ALA A 10 7.64 1.61 -11.49
C ALA A 10 8.34 0.90 -10.31
N SER A 11 8.87 1.65 -9.35
CA SER A 11 9.69 1.12 -8.25
C SER A 11 9.15 1.55 -6.89
N LEU A 12 9.12 0.61 -5.95
CA LEU A 12 8.81 0.80 -4.53
C LEU A 12 10.01 0.38 -3.68
N ASN A 13 10.34 1.21 -2.70
CA ASN A 13 11.05 0.80 -1.49
C ASN A 13 10.14 1.11 -0.29
N LEU A 14 9.66 0.07 0.39
CA LEU A 14 8.86 0.17 1.61
C LEU A 14 9.74 -0.26 2.78
N ALA A 15 10.00 0.67 3.70
CA ALA A 15 10.89 0.43 4.84
C ALA A 15 10.16 0.66 6.17
N GLY A 16 10.18 -0.34 7.03
CA GLY A 16 9.70 -0.26 8.41
C GLY A 16 10.84 0.08 9.37
N PHE A 17 10.58 0.97 10.31
CA PHE A 17 11.56 1.45 11.29
C PHE A 17 11.00 1.38 12.71
N ASN A 18 11.86 1.04 13.66
CA ASN A 18 11.55 1.15 15.08
C ASN A 18 12.35 2.29 15.72
N LEU A 19 11.73 3.02 16.64
CA LEU A 19 12.40 4.04 17.42
C LEU A 19 13.49 3.41 18.28
N ARG A 20 14.64 4.05 18.29
CA ARG A 20 15.75 3.65 19.17
C ARG A 20 15.40 3.89 20.63
N ASP A 21 16.03 3.13 21.52
CA ASP A 21 15.86 3.31 22.96
C ASP A 21 16.21 4.75 23.38
N GLY A 22 15.33 5.34 24.21
CA GLY A 22 15.50 6.70 24.71
C GLY A 22 15.01 7.81 23.79
N VAL A 23 14.45 7.51 22.62
CA VAL A 23 13.78 8.51 21.78
C VAL A 23 12.44 8.87 22.44
N ASP A 24 12.32 10.12 22.84
CA ASP A 24 11.13 10.71 23.45
C ASP A 24 10.26 11.46 22.44
N ALA A 25 9.15 12.05 22.90
CA ALA A 25 8.26 12.83 22.08
C ALA A 25 8.95 13.98 21.31
N ALA A 26 9.90 14.66 21.97
CA ALA A 26 10.68 15.73 21.33
C ALA A 26 11.62 15.15 20.25
N GLY A 27 12.14 13.94 20.46
CA GLY A 27 12.91 13.18 19.46
C GLY A 27 12.07 12.84 18.22
N VAL A 28 10.84 12.38 18.41
CA VAL A 28 9.90 12.13 17.31
C VAL A 28 9.65 13.40 16.51
N VAL A 29 9.36 14.52 17.14
CA VAL A 29 9.15 15.81 16.45
C VAL A 29 10.39 16.23 15.66
N ARG A 30 11.60 16.09 16.22
CA ARG A 30 12.85 16.42 15.51
C ARG A 30 13.03 15.54 14.27
N LEU A 31 12.78 14.23 14.38
CA LEU A 31 12.84 13.29 13.26
C LEU A 31 11.84 13.68 12.17
N MET A 32 10.60 13.97 12.52
CA MET A 32 9.57 14.34 11.54
C MET A 32 9.91 15.64 10.80
N ARG A 33 10.45 16.64 11.49
CA ARG A 33 10.94 17.87 10.85
C ARG A 33 12.08 17.60 9.88
N LEU A 34 13.07 16.80 10.28
CA LEU A 34 14.20 16.43 9.45
C LEU A 34 13.74 15.66 8.20
N TRP A 35 12.98 14.60 8.39
CA TRP A 35 12.51 13.78 7.27
C TRP A 35 11.57 14.53 6.33
N THR A 36 10.72 15.41 6.86
CA THR A 36 9.84 16.22 6.01
C THR A 36 10.63 17.16 5.11
N GLU A 37 11.63 17.84 5.66
CA GLU A 37 12.47 18.76 4.89
C GLU A 37 13.27 18.02 3.81
N ASP A 38 13.93 16.92 4.18
CA ASP A 38 14.66 16.10 3.23
C ASP A 38 13.75 15.54 2.13
N ALA A 39 12.56 15.06 2.48
CA ALA A 39 11.59 14.55 1.51
C ALA A 39 11.12 15.62 0.52
N ARG A 40 10.89 16.86 0.98
CA ARG A 40 10.55 17.99 0.10
C ARG A 40 11.66 18.29 -0.90
N GLU A 41 12.90 18.37 -0.41
CA GLU A 41 14.03 18.64 -1.27
C GLU A 41 14.20 17.53 -2.32
N LEU A 42 14.19 16.28 -1.91
CA LEU A 42 14.34 15.12 -2.78
C LEU A 42 13.25 15.07 -3.87
N THR A 43 11.98 15.20 -3.47
CA THR A 43 10.84 15.12 -4.42
C THR A 43 10.79 16.30 -5.38
N ALA A 44 11.34 17.45 -4.99
CA ALA A 44 11.48 18.63 -5.84
C ALA A 44 12.75 18.64 -6.71
N GLY A 45 13.58 17.60 -6.66
CA GLY A 45 14.84 17.55 -7.40
C GLY A 45 15.91 18.51 -6.87
N ARG A 46 15.81 18.88 -5.60
CA ARG A 46 16.79 19.74 -4.91
C ARG A 46 17.62 18.91 -3.93
N ASN A 47 18.85 19.33 -3.72
CA ASN A 47 19.78 18.61 -2.87
C ASN A 47 19.51 18.89 -1.37
N PRO A 48 19.20 17.88 -0.54
CA PRO A 48 19.09 18.06 0.91
C PRO A 48 20.39 18.58 1.51
N LEU A 49 20.31 19.36 2.60
CA LEU A 49 21.49 19.98 3.23
C LEU A 49 22.57 18.99 3.65
N SER A 50 22.19 17.77 4.02
CA SER A 50 23.14 16.73 4.45
C SER A 50 23.75 15.91 3.30
N SER A 51 23.38 16.18 2.04
CA SER A 51 23.87 15.45 0.87
C SER A 51 25.01 16.19 0.17
N LEU A 52 26.01 15.43 -0.29
CA LEU A 52 27.14 15.91 -1.08
C LEU A 52 27.01 15.55 -2.57
N GLU A 53 25.93 14.91 -2.97
CA GLU A 53 25.72 14.39 -4.32
C GLU A 53 24.50 15.07 -5.01
N PRO A 54 24.59 16.37 -5.37
CA PRO A 54 23.47 17.10 -6.00
C PRO A 54 23.07 16.53 -7.37
N GLU A 55 23.96 15.79 -8.02
CA GLU A 55 23.71 15.14 -9.29
C GLU A 55 22.67 14.02 -9.19
N MET A 56 22.58 13.35 -8.02
CA MET A 56 21.67 12.22 -7.79
C MET A 56 20.20 12.62 -7.74
N VAL A 57 19.91 13.87 -7.35
CA VAL A 57 18.53 14.36 -7.19
C VAL A 57 18.01 15.15 -8.38
N LYS A 58 18.89 15.47 -9.34
CA LYS A 58 18.57 16.32 -10.49
C LYS A 58 17.35 15.87 -11.31
N TRP A 59 17.11 14.56 -11.31
CA TRP A 59 16.02 13.92 -12.04
C TRP A 59 15.23 13.02 -11.08
N PRO A 60 14.23 13.55 -10.34
CA PRO A 60 13.50 12.78 -9.32
C PRO A 60 12.63 11.67 -9.90
N ALA A 61 12.35 11.67 -11.21
CA ALA A 61 11.59 10.62 -11.89
C ALA A 61 10.28 10.28 -11.16
N ASN A 62 9.46 11.30 -10.93
CA ASN A 62 8.18 11.17 -10.22
C ASN A 62 8.33 10.61 -8.78
N LEU A 63 9.42 10.96 -8.08
CA LEU A 63 9.66 10.52 -6.71
C LEU A 63 8.56 11.00 -5.76
N THR A 64 8.04 10.10 -4.96
CA THR A 64 7.15 10.40 -3.82
C THR A 64 7.64 9.69 -2.57
N ILE A 65 7.51 10.35 -1.43
CA ILE A 65 7.85 9.82 -0.11
C ILE A 65 6.67 10.03 0.83
N THR A 66 6.10 8.94 1.34
CA THR A 66 4.98 8.94 2.28
C THR A 66 5.46 8.34 3.59
N CYS A 67 5.18 9.02 4.72
CA CYS A 67 5.49 8.54 6.05
C CYS A 67 4.21 8.07 6.76
N GLY A 68 4.27 6.92 7.43
CA GLY A 68 3.18 6.41 8.26
C GLY A 68 3.62 6.18 9.69
N PHE A 69 2.71 6.44 10.64
CA PHE A 69 2.92 6.31 12.07
C PHE A 69 2.21 5.08 12.60
N GLY A 70 2.97 4.19 13.24
CA GLY A 70 2.45 3.08 14.02
C GLY A 70 1.95 3.52 15.40
N GLU A 71 1.31 2.64 16.10
CA GLU A 71 0.68 2.87 17.40
C GLU A 71 1.64 3.51 18.42
N ARG A 72 2.88 3.00 18.52
CA ARG A 72 3.87 3.47 19.49
C ARG A 72 4.25 4.94 19.34
N ILE A 73 4.17 5.53 18.14
CA ILE A 73 4.40 6.97 17.95
C ILE A 73 3.37 7.78 18.74
N PHE A 74 2.10 7.37 18.68
CA PHE A 74 1.04 8.01 19.45
C PHE A 74 1.22 7.79 20.95
N ASP A 75 1.53 6.58 21.39
CA ASP A 75 1.73 6.27 22.81
C ASP A 75 2.84 7.13 23.46
N ILE A 76 3.89 7.47 22.68
CA ILE A 76 5.00 8.32 23.14
C ILE A 76 4.69 9.80 23.03
N ALA A 77 4.09 10.26 21.93
CA ALA A 77 4.08 11.67 21.57
C ALA A 77 2.68 12.31 21.55
N ALA A 78 1.60 11.52 21.43
CA ALA A 78 0.24 12.04 21.27
C ALA A 78 -0.85 11.02 21.68
N PRO A 79 -0.83 10.47 22.91
CA PRO A 79 -1.71 9.36 23.29
C PRO A 79 -3.21 9.71 23.17
N ASP A 80 -3.58 10.95 23.43
CA ASP A 80 -4.97 11.42 23.33
C ASP A 80 -5.44 11.62 21.87
N GLN A 81 -4.54 11.54 20.89
CA GLN A 81 -4.83 11.73 19.47
C GLN A 81 -4.80 10.41 18.68
N LYS A 82 -4.52 9.28 19.37
CA LYS A 82 -4.44 7.97 18.71
C LYS A 82 -5.80 7.56 18.15
N PRO A 83 -5.92 7.30 16.82
CA PRO A 83 -7.16 6.78 16.24
C PRO A 83 -7.52 5.41 16.85
N ALA A 84 -8.81 5.18 17.09
CA ALA A 84 -9.28 3.92 17.70
C ALA A 84 -8.94 2.68 16.84
N TRP A 85 -8.93 2.83 15.52
CA TRP A 85 -8.60 1.79 14.55
C TRP A 85 -7.08 1.53 14.40
N LEU A 86 -6.21 2.33 15.02
CA LEU A 86 -4.75 2.13 14.91
C LEU A 86 -4.30 1.03 15.86
N HIS A 87 -4.47 -0.18 15.43
CA HIS A 87 -4.07 -1.42 16.09
C HIS A 87 -3.81 -2.52 15.05
N ASP A 88 -3.26 -3.64 15.46
CA ASP A 88 -3.03 -4.77 14.57
C ASP A 88 -4.34 -5.29 13.96
N ILE A 89 -4.31 -5.63 12.66
CA ILE A 89 -5.42 -6.35 12.03
C ILE A 89 -5.61 -7.70 12.77
N PRO A 90 -6.83 -8.06 13.16
CA PRO A 90 -7.10 -9.33 13.82
C PRO A 90 -6.53 -10.51 13.04
N ALA A 91 -5.92 -11.46 13.74
CA ALA A 91 -5.35 -12.66 13.13
C ALA A 91 -6.42 -13.51 12.45
N MET A 92 -6.13 -13.98 11.23
CA MET A 92 -7.03 -14.78 10.42
C MET A 92 -6.52 -16.22 10.25
N PRO A 93 -7.42 -17.23 10.13
CA PRO A 93 -7.01 -18.65 10.19
C PRO A 93 -6.05 -19.12 9.10
N ARG A 94 -6.05 -18.46 7.92
CA ARG A 94 -5.23 -18.87 6.75
C ARG A 94 -3.90 -18.13 6.66
N GLU A 95 -3.63 -17.22 7.56
CA GLU A 95 -2.39 -16.45 7.57
C GLU A 95 -1.21 -17.24 8.14
N LYS A 96 -0.01 -16.93 7.65
CA LYS A 96 1.26 -17.42 8.17
C LYS A 96 2.18 -16.24 8.43
N LEU A 97 1.72 -15.30 9.26
CA LEU A 97 2.43 -14.06 9.53
C LEU A 97 3.81 -14.36 10.15
N GLN A 98 4.82 -13.71 9.60
CA GLN A 98 6.22 -13.79 10.00
C GLN A 98 6.58 -12.51 10.77
N PRO A 99 7.10 -12.60 12.00
CA PRO A 99 7.39 -11.44 12.84
C PRO A 99 8.32 -10.40 12.17
N GLU A 100 9.24 -10.85 11.32
CA GLU A 100 10.16 -10.00 10.58
C GLU A 100 9.46 -9.08 9.54
N TRP A 101 8.21 -9.35 9.19
CA TRP A 101 7.36 -8.53 8.32
C TRP A 101 6.17 -7.94 9.08
N GLY A 102 6.33 -7.76 10.38
CA GLY A 102 5.28 -7.27 11.28
C GLY A 102 5.24 -5.75 11.42
N GLN A 103 4.43 -5.32 12.38
CA GLN A 103 4.24 -3.93 12.76
C GLN A 103 5.55 -3.24 13.15
N THR A 104 5.72 -1.99 12.75
CA THR A 104 6.82 -1.12 13.16
C THR A 104 6.31 0.25 13.62
N ASP A 105 7.18 1.03 14.28
CA ASP A 105 6.81 2.34 14.80
C ASP A 105 6.57 3.36 13.69
N LEU A 106 7.34 3.25 12.59
CA LEU A 106 7.25 4.12 11.43
C LEU A 106 7.39 3.30 10.15
N VAL A 107 6.79 3.78 9.08
CA VAL A 107 7.02 3.27 7.72
C VAL A 107 7.29 4.41 6.76
N LEU A 108 8.23 4.20 5.82
CA LEU A 108 8.42 5.06 4.64
C LEU A 108 8.05 4.28 3.38
N GLN A 109 7.10 4.81 2.61
CA GLN A 109 6.83 4.39 1.25
C GLN A 109 7.54 5.33 0.29
N ILE A 110 8.55 4.83 -0.41
CA ILE A 110 9.37 5.60 -1.35
C ILE A 110 9.17 5.01 -2.73
N CYS A 111 8.56 5.78 -3.62
CA CYS A 111 8.23 5.34 -4.97
C CYS A 111 8.82 6.29 -6.01
N SER A 112 9.31 5.74 -7.11
CA SER A 112 9.80 6.51 -8.26
C SER A 112 9.67 5.67 -9.55
N ASP A 113 9.66 6.33 -10.70
CA ASP A 113 9.77 5.66 -12.00
C ASP A 113 11.21 5.23 -12.33
N ASP A 114 12.19 5.68 -11.51
CA ASP A 114 13.59 5.26 -11.57
C ASP A 114 13.98 4.50 -10.29
N PRO A 115 14.37 3.20 -10.40
CA PRO A 115 14.80 2.41 -9.25
C PRO A 115 16.09 2.93 -8.60
N VAL A 116 16.99 3.60 -9.36
CA VAL A 116 18.19 4.23 -8.80
C VAL A 116 17.80 5.38 -7.89
N MET A 117 16.88 6.24 -8.34
CA MET A 117 16.38 7.36 -7.55
C MET A 117 15.67 6.90 -6.27
N SER A 118 14.79 5.89 -6.37
CA SER A 118 14.09 5.37 -5.19
C SER A 118 15.03 4.72 -4.17
N ALA A 119 16.05 3.99 -4.63
CA ALA A 119 17.04 3.37 -3.75
C ALA A 119 17.95 4.42 -3.09
N TRP A 120 18.34 5.45 -3.83
CA TRP A 120 19.17 6.54 -3.29
C TRP A 120 18.37 7.37 -2.27
N ALA A 121 17.11 7.69 -2.56
CA ALA A 121 16.22 8.38 -1.62
C ALA A 121 16.04 7.58 -0.32
N LEU A 122 15.82 6.27 -0.40
CA LEU A 122 15.76 5.39 0.78
C LEU A 122 17.07 5.48 1.59
N ARG A 123 18.22 5.36 0.93
CA ARG A 123 19.52 5.44 1.59
C ARG A 123 19.71 6.79 2.30
N HIS A 124 19.30 7.88 1.66
CA HIS A 124 19.36 9.22 2.24
C HIS A 124 18.47 9.33 3.48
N MET A 125 17.18 8.98 3.37
CA MET A 125 16.21 9.06 4.47
C MET A 125 16.62 8.17 5.66
N THR A 126 17.12 6.96 5.40
CA THR A 126 17.63 6.06 6.45
C THR A 126 18.82 6.66 7.18
N ARG A 127 19.77 7.24 6.44
CA ARG A 127 20.94 7.90 7.03
C ARG A 127 20.57 9.13 7.85
N ALA A 128 19.62 9.93 7.36
CA ALA A 128 19.14 11.12 8.07
C ALA A 128 18.44 10.75 9.39
N GLY A 129 17.72 9.63 9.44
CA GLY A 129 17.02 9.15 10.63
C GLY A 129 17.87 8.33 11.61
N MET A 130 19.13 8.00 11.31
CA MET A 130 19.93 6.99 12.01
C MET A 130 20.13 7.23 13.53
N ASP A 131 20.01 8.46 13.98
CA ASP A 131 20.11 8.80 15.42
C ASP A 131 18.80 8.56 16.18
N TYR A 132 17.69 8.34 15.46
CA TYR A 132 16.35 8.21 16.02
C TYR A 132 15.73 6.84 15.80
N VAL A 133 16.06 6.16 14.69
CA VAL A 133 15.42 4.91 14.28
C VAL A 133 16.42 3.88 13.80
N ASP A 134 16.05 2.61 13.99
CA ASP A 134 16.69 1.46 13.36
C ASP A 134 15.75 0.85 12.32
N THR A 135 16.30 0.44 11.17
CA THR A 135 15.53 -0.26 10.13
C THR A 135 15.18 -1.67 10.63
N ALA A 136 13.90 -1.97 10.71
CA ALA A 136 13.40 -3.29 11.08
C ALA A 136 13.32 -4.20 9.85
N TRP A 137 12.72 -3.71 8.76
CA TRP A 137 12.63 -4.46 7.51
C TRP A 137 12.60 -3.53 6.30
N LEU A 138 12.95 -4.08 5.15
CA LEU A 138 12.88 -3.43 3.84
C LEU A 138 12.24 -4.40 2.86
N GLN A 139 11.16 -3.97 2.19
CA GLN A 139 10.55 -4.67 1.08
C GLN A 139 10.63 -3.82 -0.19
N GLN A 140 11.33 -4.33 -1.19
CA GLN A 140 11.33 -3.77 -2.53
C GLN A 140 10.18 -4.34 -3.35
N GLY A 141 9.64 -3.50 -4.23
CA GLY A 141 8.57 -3.90 -5.14
C GLY A 141 8.71 -3.21 -6.50
N PHE A 142 8.05 -3.77 -7.49
CA PHE A 142 8.08 -3.24 -8.85
C PHE A 142 6.71 -3.34 -9.52
N MET A 143 6.50 -2.44 -10.47
CA MET A 143 5.40 -2.43 -11.42
C MET A 143 5.94 -2.27 -12.84
N ASN A 144 5.04 -2.19 -13.82
CA ASN A 144 5.42 -1.87 -15.19
C ASN A 144 6.26 -0.58 -15.25
N ALA A 145 7.33 -0.58 -16.03
CA ALA A 145 8.14 0.62 -16.25
C ALA A 145 7.27 1.74 -16.86
N PHE A 146 7.56 2.98 -16.51
CA PHE A 146 6.85 4.13 -17.04
C PHE A 146 6.78 4.08 -18.57
N GLY A 147 5.57 4.20 -19.14
CA GLY A 147 5.32 4.17 -20.59
C GLY A 147 5.39 2.79 -21.25
N SER A 148 5.60 1.70 -20.51
CA SER A 148 5.64 0.33 -21.06
C SER A 148 4.26 -0.25 -21.34
N ILE A 149 3.21 0.31 -20.76
CA ILE A 149 1.81 0.01 -21.04
C ILE A 149 1.08 1.28 -21.47
N PRO A 150 0.00 1.20 -22.27
CA PRO A 150 -0.79 2.35 -22.69
C PRO A 150 -1.31 3.15 -21.47
N LYS A 151 -1.37 4.47 -21.62
CA LYS A 151 -1.92 5.35 -20.56
C LYS A 151 -3.39 4.99 -20.30
N GLY A 152 -3.72 4.82 -19.03
CA GLY A 152 -5.08 4.48 -18.57
C GLY A 152 -5.37 2.97 -18.55
N GLN A 153 -4.45 2.13 -19.02
CA GLN A 153 -4.58 0.69 -18.87
C GLN A 153 -4.22 0.26 -17.46
N THR A 154 -5.08 -0.54 -16.84
CA THR A 154 -4.82 -1.14 -15.52
C THR A 154 -3.69 -2.16 -15.62
N PRO A 155 -2.68 -2.10 -14.74
CA PRO A 155 -1.55 -3.03 -14.76
C PRO A 155 -1.95 -4.44 -14.33
N ARG A 156 -1.04 -5.39 -14.54
CA ARG A 156 -1.22 -6.79 -14.11
C ARG A 156 -0.28 -7.15 -12.96
N ASN A 157 -0.76 -8.04 -12.10
CA ASN A 157 0.08 -8.70 -11.12
C ASN A 157 0.76 -9.96 -11.71
N LEU A 158 1.56 -10.65 -10.89
CA LEU A 158 2.32 -11.84 -11.35
C LEU A 158 1.43 -13.08 -11.59
N PHE A 159 0.17 -13.11 -11.15
CA PHE A 159 -0.81 -14.11 -11.62
C PHE A 159 -1.28 -13.86 -13.06
N GLY A 160 -0.85 -12.75 -13.68
CA GLY A 160 -1.30 -12.32 -15.00
C GLY A 160 -2.65 -11.61 -15.01
N GLN A 161 -3.26 -11.41 -13.84
CA GLN A 161 -4.56 -10.76 -13.69
C GLN A 161 -4.44 -9.23 -13.74
N VAL A 162 -5.45 -8.57 -14.32
CA VAL A 162 -5.64 -7.12 -14.23
C VAL A 162 -5.95 -6.75 -12.78
N ASP A 163 -5.19 -5.82 -12.20
CA ASP A 163 -5.26 -5.51 -10.76
C ASP A 163 -5.32 -4.01 -10.50
N GLY A 164 -6.47 -3.50 -10.11
CA GLY A 164 -6.72 -2.09 -9.83
C GLY A 164 -8.02 -1.51 -10.38
N THR A 165 -8.82 -2.30 -11.08
CA THR A 165 -10.06 -1.89 -11.78
C THR A 165 -11.03 -1.07 -10.92
N VAL A 166 -11.18 -1.41 -9.63
CA VAL A 166 -12.15 -0.77 -8.72
C VAL A 166 -11.53 0.28 -7.79
N ASN A 167 -10.32 0.75 -8.09
CA ASN A 167 -9.72 1.86 -7.35
C ASN A 167 -10.49 3.17 -7.60
N PRO A 168 -10.48 4.13 -6.66
CA PRO A 168 -11.07 5.45 -6.86
C PRO A 168 -10.42 6.17 -8.05
N HIS A 169 -11.24 6.85 -8.86
CA HIS A 169 -10.83 7.55 -10.09
C HIS A 169 -11.08 9.06 -10.04
N SER A 170 -11.91 9.52 -9.10
CA SER A 170 -12.25 10.94 -8.93
C SER A 170 -11.86 11.46 -7.55
N ASP A 171 -11.70 12.78 -7.42
CA ASP A 171 -11.40 13.42 -6.14
C ASP A 171 -12.50 13.16 -5.11
N ASP A 172 -13.76 13.09 -5.54
CA ASP A 172 -14.89 12.76 -4.67
C ASP A 172 -14.80 11.33 -4.12
N GLU A 173 -14.45 10.36 -4.97
CA GLU A 173 -14.23 8.98 -4.54
C GLU A 173 -13.02 8.85 -3.59
N TYR A 174 -11.94 9.58 -3.85
CA TYR A 174 -10.80 9.66 -2.92
C TYR A 174 -11.22 10.27 -1.57
N ALA A 175 -11.99 11.35 -1.59
CA ALA A 175 -12.51 11.99 -0.38
C ALA A 175 -13.49 11.07 0.37
N GLU A 176 -14.29 10.27 -0.33
CA GLU A 176 -15.21 9.31 0.27
C GLU A 176 -14.47 8.13 0.91
N GLN A 177 -13.49 7.54 0.20
CA GLN A 177 -12.93 6.22 0.54
C GLN A 177 -11.60 6.30 1.28
N VAL A 178 -10.76 7.31 1.02
CA VAL A 178 -9.34 7.29 1.37
C VAL A 178 -8.96 8.33 2.41
N PHE A 179 -9.42 9.56 2.27
CA PHE A 179 -8.99 10.66 3.14
C PHE A 179 -10.05 11.01 4.19
N ALA A 180 -9.63 11.09 5.45
CA ALA A 180 -10.44 11.67 6.52
C ALA A 180 -10.61 13.20 6.31
N ASP A 181 -11.51 13.83 7.08
CA ASP A 181 -11.84 15.26 6.93
C ASP A 181 -10.65 16.18 7.19
N ASP A 182 -9.67 15.73 7.98
CA ASP A 182 -8.41 16.44 8.25
C ASP A 182 -7.33 16.19 7.18
N GLY A 183 -7.64 15.40 6.15
CA GLY A 183 -6.71 15.00 5.09
C GLY A 183 -5.78 13.85 5.45
N SER A 184 -5.89 13.29 6.64
CA SER A 184 -5.17 12.06 7.01
C SER A 184 -5.76 10.82 6.33
N SER A 185 -5.06 9.70 6.41
CA SER A 185 -5.50 8.40 5.88
C SER A 185 -4.98 7.28 6.77
N SER A 186 -5.43 6.07 6.54
CA SER A 186 -4.78 4.87 7.07
C SER A 186 -4.11 4.07 5.96
N LEU A 187 -3.05 3.37 6.30
CA LEU A 187 -2.37 2.41 5.42
C LEU A 187 -2.35 1.05 6.09
N VAL A 188 -2.92 0.05 5.43
CA VAL A 188 -2.70 -1.35 5.76
C VAL A 188 -1.67 -1.91 4.78
N VAL A 189 -0.61 -2.50 5.31
CA VAL A 189 0.42 -3.22 4.56
C VAL A 189 0.20 -4.72 4.73
N ARG A 190 0.10 -5.45 3.62
CA ARG A 190 0.09 -6.91 3.62
C ARG A 190 1.19 -7.41 2.69
N ARG A 191 2.03 -8.31 3.18
CA ARG A 191 2.94 -9.06 2.32
C ARG A 191 2.29 -10.40 2.01
N ILE A 192 2.00 -10.62 0.72
CA ILE A 192 1.25 -11.78 0.24
C ILE A 192 2.19 -12.61 -0.64
N ALA A 193 2.53 -13.81 -0.20
CA ALA A 193 3.27 -14.76 -1.01
C ALA A 193 2.31 -15.38 -2.05
N MET A 194 2.80 -15.54 -3.29
CA MET A 194 2.08 -16.14 -4.41
C MET A 194 2.74 -17.45 -4.80
N ASP A 195 1.98 -18.54 -4.79
CA ASP A 195 2.42 -19.85 -5.31
C ASP A 195 2.22 -19.88 -6.82
N LEU A 196 3.16 -19.29 -7.55
CA LEU A 196 3.12 -19.24 -9.01
C LEU A 196 3.34 -20.61 -9.63
N ASP A 197 4.12 -21.48 -8.99
CA ASP A 197 4.46 -22.81 -9.49
C ASP A 197 3.21 -23.70 -9.58
N GLU A 198 2.33 -23.64 -8.59
CA GLU A 198 1.05 -24.35 -8.62
C GLU A 198 -0.01 -23.60 -9.42
N TRP A 199 -0.01 -22.25 -9.40
CA TRP A 199 -0.92 -21.43 -10.20
C TRP A 199 -0.77 -21.70 -11.71
N GLU A 200 0.45 -21.84 -12.19
CA GLU A 200 0.74 -22.04 -13.61
C GLU A 200 0.34 -23.43 -14.11
N ARG A 201 0.02 -24.38 -13.23
CA ARG A 201 -0.56 -25.70 -13.60
C ARG A 201 -2.04 -25.61 -13.98
N LEU A 202 -2.73 -24.55 -13.56
CA LEU A 202 -4.11 -24.33 -13.96
C LEU A 202 -4.19 -23.95 -15.44
N ASP A 203 -5.20 -24.47 -16.13
CA ASP A 203 -5.58 -23.97 -17.43
C ASP A 203 -6.17 -22.55 -17.34
N ARG A 204 -6.27 -21.89 -18.51
CA ARG A 204 -6.74 -20.50 -18.58
C ARG A 204 -8.13 -20.30 -17.97
N THR A 205 -9.08 -21.16 -18.33
CA THR A 205 -10.47 -21.08 -17.85
C THR A 205 -10.56 -21.21 -16.34
N SER A 206 -9.80 -22.16 -15.77
CA SER A 206 -9.74 -22.34 -14.33
C SER A 206 -9.21 -21.09 -13.59
N ARG A 207 -8.18 -20.42 -14.14
CA ARG A 207 -7.67 -19.15 -13.58
C ARG A 207 -8.73 -18.04 -13.64
N GLU A 208 -9.45 -17.93 -14.75
CA GLU A 208 -10.53 -16.95 -14.94
C GLU A 208 -11.69 -17.21 -13.95
N VAL A 209 -12.08 -18.46 -13.73
CA VAL A 209 -13.11 -18.85 -12.75
C VAL A 209 -12.69 -18.53 -11.31
N VAL A 210 -11.43 -18.81 -10.93
CA VAL A 210 -10.91 -18.49 -9.59
C VAL A 210 -11.01 -17.00 -9.28
N VAL A 211 -10.71 -16.16 -10.28
CA VAL A 211 -10.73 -14.69 -10.09
C VAL A 211 -12.11 -14.09 -10.34
N GLY A 212 -12.91 -14.68 -11.24
CA GLY A 212 -14.21 -14.16 -11.69
C GLY A 212 -14.11 -13.18 -12.85
N ARG A 213 -12.90 -13.05 -13.45
CA ARG A 213 -12.60 -12.11 -14.54
C ARG A 213 -11.80 -12.78 -15.65
N LYS A 214 -11.99 -12.30 -16.89
CA LYS A 214 -11.24 -12.74 -18.06
C LYS A 214 -9.77 -12.31 -17.96
N LEU A 215 -8.86 -13.19 -18.31
CA LEU A 215 -7.42 -12.91 -18.39
C LEU A 215 -7.09 -11.93 -19.51
N ALA A 216 -7.85 -11.95 -20.62
CA ALA A 216 -7.54 -11.16 -21.80
C ALA A 216 -7.53 -9.66 -21.51
N ASP A 217 -8.58 -9.18 -20.87
CA ASP A 217 -8.92 -7.77 -20.77
C ASP A 217 -9.35 -7.33 -19.35
N GLY A 218 -9.51 -8.29 -18.41
CA GLY A 218 -9.97 -8.01 -17.06
C GLY A 218 -11.49 -7.84 -16.93
N ALA A 219 -12.26 -8.04 -18.01
CA ALA A 219 -13.71 -7.99 -17.94
C ALA A 219 -14.27 -9.04 -16.97
N PRO A 220 -15.38 -8.77 -16.25
CA PRO A 220 -16.10 -9.82 -15.55
C PRO A 220 -16.45 -10.96 -16.50
N LEU A 221 -16.60 -12.20 -16.01
CA LEU A 221 -16.98 -13.33 -16.88
C LEU A 221 -18.35 -13.12 -17.57
N THR A 222 -19.18 -12.22 -17.03
CA THR A 222 -20.48 -11.80 -17.56
C THR A 222 -20.45 -10.50 -18.36
N GLY A 223 -19.28 -9.84 -18.50
CA GLY A 223 -19.09 -8.57 -19.20
C GLY A 223 -18.19 -8.71 -20.43
N GLU A 224 -18.02 -7.61 -21.16
CA GLU A 224 -17.16 -7.50 -22.34
C GLU A 224 -15.97 -6.56 -22.12
N ASP A 225 -16.11 -5.54 -21.24
CA ASP A 225 -15.10 -4.56 -20.90
C ASP A 225 -14.67 -4.67 -19.43
N GLU A 226 -13.43 -4.23 -19.13
CA GLU A 226 -12.85 -4.26 -17.77
C GLU A 226 -13.76 -3.64 -16.71
N PHE A 227 -14.40 -2.51 -17.06
CA PHE A 227 -15.21 -1.71 -16.12
C PHE A 227 -16.70 -2.05 -16.14
N ASP A 228 -17.11 -3.10 -16.88
CA ASP A 228 -18.48 -3.56 -16.83
C ASP A 228 -18.87 -4.02 -15.41
N ALA A 229 -20.13 -3.74 -15.04
CA ALA A 229 -20.70 -4.27 -13.81
C ALA A 229 -20.89 -5.78 -13.94
N PRO A 230 -20.40 -6.59 -12.97
CA PRO A 230 -20.63 -8.04 -13.01
C PRO A 230 -22.10 -8.36 -12.73
N ASP A 231 -22.68 -9.25 -13.54
CA ASP A 231 -24.00 -9.86 -13.27
C ASP A 231 -23.77 -11.12 -12.44
N MET A 232 -24.02 -11.01 -11.13
CA MET A 232 -23.82 -12.10 -10.16
C MET A 232 -24.95 -13.14 -10.20
N GLU A 233 -26.07 -12.85 -10.87
CA GLU A 233 -27.23 -13.74 -11.00
C GLU A 233 -27.23 -14.50 -12.32
N ALA A 234 -26.31 -14.18 -13.24
CA ALA A 234 -26.24 -14.84 -14.56
C ALA A 234 -25.93 -16.33 -14.41
N LEU A 235 -26.71 -17.14 -15.12
CA LEU A 235 -26.56 -18.60 -15.15
C LEU A 235 -26.09 -19.05 -16.54
N ASP A 236 -25.30 -20.12 -16.57
CA ASP A 236 -24.89 -20.79 -17.80
C ASP A 236 -26.01 -21.69 -18.38
N GLU A 237 -25.72 -22.38 -19.45
CA GLU A 237 -26.67 -23.30 -20.11
C GLU A 237 -27.11 -24.50 -19.25
N TYR A 238 -26.39 -24.78 -18.16
CA TYR A 238 -26.69 -25.83 -17.20
C TYR A 238 -27.39 -25.32 -15.94
N GLY A 239 -27.65 -24.01 -15.85
CA GLY A 239 -28.24 -23.35 -14.67
C GLY A 239 -27.27 -23.13 -13.53
N LEU A 240 -25.96 -23.16 -13.78
CA LEU A 240 -24.92 -22.84 -12.79
C LEU A 240 -24.50 -21.36 -12.89
N PRO A 241 -24.12 -20.71 -11.79
CA PRO A 241 -23.62 -19.34 -11.83
C PRO A 241 -22.41 -19.20 -12.75
N VAL A 242 -22.45 -18.22 -13.67
CA VAL A 242 -21.31 -17.89 -14.55
C VAL A 242 -20.12 -17.38 -13.75
N ILE A 243 -20.37 -16.54 -12.73
CA ILE A 243 -19.37 -16.09 -11.78
C ILE A 243 -19.55 -16.91 -10.50
N ASP A 244 -18.50 -17.64 -10.12
CA ASP A 244 -18.51 -18.38 -8.86
C ASP A 244 -18.60 -17.41 -7.68
N LYS A 245 -19.53 -17.63 -6.78
CA LYS A 245 -19.74 -16.82 -5.56
C LYS A 245 -18.53 -16.78 -4.62
N ASN A 246 -17.62 -17.72 -4.75
CA ASN A 246 -16.37 -17.81 -4.01
C ASN A 246 -15.16 -17.38 -4.87
N SER A 247 -15.38 -16.83 -6.07
CA SER A 247 -14.30 -16.18 -6.84
C SER A 247 -13.77 -14.97 -6.09
N HIS A 248 -12.52 -14.62 -6.34
CA HIS A 248 -11.86 -13.48 -5.69
C HIS A 248 -12.66 -12.19 -5.83
N MET A 249 -13.11 -11.89 -7.05
CA MET A 249 -13.93 -10.70 -7.33
C MET A 249 -15.23 -10.71 -6.51
N ALA A 250 -15.97 -11.83 -6.52
CA ALA A 250 -17.24 -11.94 -5.81
C ALA A 250 -17.09 -11.75 -4.29
N ARG A 251 -16.01 -12.29 -3.71
CA ARG A 251 -15.74 -12.16 -2.27
C ARG A 251 -15.20 -10.78 -1.88
N ALA A 252 -14.54 -10.09 -2.80
CA ALA A 252 -14.01 -8.73 -2.59
C ALA A 252 -15.10 -7.64 -2.73
N MET A 253 -16.20 -7.91 -3.42
CA MET A 253 -17.29 -6.94 -3.61
C MET A 253 -17.89 -6.53 -2.28
N PRO A 254 -18.15 -5.21 -2.08
CA PRO A 254 -18.90 -4.73 -0.93
C PRO A 254 -20.32 -5.31 -0.93
N PRO A 255 -20.84 -5.78 0.21
CA PRO A 255 -22.25 -6.12 0.33
C PRO A 255 -23.15 -4.89 0.13
N ALA A 256 -24.38 -5.10 -0.31
CA ALA A 256 -25.31 -4.00 -0.59
C ALA A 256 -25.66 -3.14 0.65
N ASP A 257 -25.60 -3.72 1.84
CA ASP A 257 -25.81 -3.07 3.14
C ASP A 257 -24.52 -2.43 3.71
N HIS A 258 -23.36 -2.66 3.07
CA HIS A 258 -22.05 -2.12 3.45
C HIS A 258 -21.28 -1.56 2.23
N PRO A 259 -21.85 -0.57 1.51
CA PRO A 259 -21.20 0.00 0.31
C PRO A 259 -19.92 0.77 0.60
N GLU A 260 -19.70 1.14 1.87
CA GLU A 260 -18.47 1.82 2.35
C GLU A 260 -17.24 0.91 2.38
N GLN A 261 -17.38 -0.41 2.25
CA GLN A 261 -16.26 -1.37 2.28
C GLN A 261 -15.44 -1.31 1.00
N LYS A 262 -14.90 -0.13 0.71
CA LYS A 262 -14.04 0.20 -0.43
C LYS A 262 -12.77 0.88 0.06
N PHE A 263 -11.69 0.69 -0.67
CA PHE A 263 -10.39 1.30 -0.36
C PHE A 263 -9.53 1.36 -1.62
N LEU A 264 -8.57 2.29 -1.64
CA LEU A 264 -7.56 2.35 -2.68
C LEU A 264 -6.56 1.20 -2.51
N ARG A 265 -6.34 0.42 -3.56
CA ARG A 265 -5.27 -0.58 -3.64
C ARG A 265 -4.11 -0.02 -4.45
N ARG A 266 -2.91 -0.08 -3.86
CA ARG A 266 -1.65 0.32 -4.50
C ARG A 266 -0.63 -0.81 -4.38
N PRO A 267 -0.88 -1.96 -5.04
CA PRO A 267 -0.01 -3.12 -4.93
C PRO A 267 1.28 -2.94 -5.73
N TYR A 268 2.34 -3.63 -5.27
CA TYR A 268 3.57 -3.83 -6.01
C TYR A 268 3.93 -5.30 -6.01
N ASN A 269 4.45 -5.80 -7.13
CA ASN A 269 4.99 -7.14 -7.20
C ASN A 269 6.35 -7.19 -6.52
N TYR A 270 6.70 -8.34 -5.93
CA TYR A 270 8.08 -8.65 -5.56
C TYR A 270 8.48 -10.01 -6.15
N SER A 271 9.77 -10.18 -6.41
CA SER A 271 10.36 -11.45 -6.85
C SER A 271 11.75 -11.57 -6.23
N LEU A 272 11.95 -12.61 -5.45
CA LEU A 272 13.17 -12.89 -4.72
C LEU A 272 13.78 -14.20 -5.22
N PRO A 273 15.06 -14.51 -4.91
CA PRO A 273 15.62 -15.81 -5.25
C PRO A 273 14.76 -16.95 -4.67
N PRO A 274 14.37 -17.94 -5.49
CA PRO A 274 13.61 -19.09 -5.01
C PRO A 274 14.45 -20.01 -4.12
N ALA A 275 13.78 -20.77 -3.26
CA ALA A 275 14.44 -21.84 -2.53
C ALA A 275 14.87 -22.99 -3.47
N PRO A 276 15.84 -23.83 -3.07
CA PRO A 276 16.23 -24.98 -3.87
C PRO A 276 15.04 -25.91 -4.17
N GLY A 277 14.76 -26.11 -5.46
CA GLY A 277 13.66 -26.94 -5.95
C GLY A 277 12.37 -26.19 -6.26
N GLU A 278 12.28 -24.90 -5.94
CA GLU A 278 11.20 -24.00 -6.33
C GLU A 278 11.59 -23.20 -7.57
N LEU A 279 10.61 -22.77 -8.37
CA LEU A 279 10.83 -21.94 -9.56
C LEU A 279 10.70 -20.45 -9.23
N SER A 280 9.95 -20.10 -8.19
CA SER A 280 9.68 -18.71 -7.82
C SER A 280 9.64 -18.51 -6.31
N ASN A 281 9.98 -17.28 -5.86
CA ASN A 281 9.69 -16.73 -4.55
C ASN A 281 9.13 -15.34 -4.80
N ALA A 282 7.87 -15.28 -5.13
CA ALA A 282 7.22 -14.08 -5.63
C ALA A 282 5.95 -13.76 -4.85
N GLY A 283 5.45 -12.56 -5.01
CA GLY A 283 4.23 -12.16 -4.35
C GLY A 283 3.90 -10.68 -4.53
N LEU A 284 3.05 -10.20 -3.65
CA LEU A 284 2.53 -8.85 -3.67
C LEU A 284 2.84 -8.13 -2.36
N VAL A 285 3.39 -6.93 -2.46
CA VAL A 285 3.36 -5.92 -1.42
C VAL A 285 2.05 -5.17 -1.60
N PHE A 286 1.05 -5.56 -0.84
CA PHE A 286 -0.28 -5.02 -0.94
C PHE A 286 -0.41 -3.83 0.02
N LEU A 287 -0.63 -2.66 -0.55
CA LEU A 287 -0.84 -1.40 0.18
C LEU A 287 -2.29 -0.99 -0.02
N ALA A 288 -3.04 -0.91 1.08
CA ALA A 288 -4.43 -0.46 1.08
C ALA A 288 -4.55 0.85 1.85
N TYR A 289 -5.10 1.86 1.19
CA TYR A 289 -5.37 3.17 1.79
C TYR A 289 -6.86 3.37 1.95
N GLN A 290 -7.30 3.74 3.14
CA GLN A 290 -8.68 3.99 3.53
C GLN A 290 -8.76 4.94 4.72
N LYS A 291 -9.97 5.40 5.06
CA LYS A 291 -10.21 6.21 6.26
C LYS A 291 -10.08 5.39 7.54
N ASP A 292 -10.75 4.24 7.55
CA ASP A 292 -10.87 3.37 8.72
C ASP A 292 -10.71 1.91 8.31
N PRO A 293 -9.61 1.24 8.69
CA PRO A 293 -9.37 -0.16 8.35
C PRO A 293 -10.41 -1.11 8.95
N ASP A 294 -10.95 -0.81 10.13
CA ASP A 294 -11.90 -1.70 10.80
C ASP A 294 -13.24 -1.75 10.07
N VAL A 295 -13.62 -0.62 9.46
CA VAL A 295 -14.88 -0.51 8.70
C VAL A 295 -14.72 -0.97 7.26
N GLN A 296 -13.58 -0.63 6.62
CA GLN A 296 -13.41 -0.80 5.18
C GLN A 296 -12.60 -2.05 4.81
N PHE A 297 -11.40 -2.24 5.41
CA PHE A 297 -10.46 -3.29 5.02
C PHE A 297 -10.70 -4.62 5.73
N THR A 298 -10.80 -4.61 7.06
CA THR A 298 -10.89 -5.83 7.89
C THR A 298 -12.07 -6.74 7.52
N PRO A 299 -13.29 -6.21 7.27
CA PRO A 299 -14.42 -7.06 6.86
C PRO A 299 -14.23 -7.69 5.48
N VAL A 300 -13.58 -6.98 4.54
CA VAL A 300 -13.26 -7.52 3.21
C VAL A 300 -12.23 -8.64 3.34
N LEU A 301 -11.15 -8.42 4.11
CA LEU A 301 -10.15 -9.45 4.37
C LEU A 301 -10.74 -10.71 5.00
N GLN A 302 -11.65 -10.55 5.97
CA GLN A 302 -12.36 -11.65 6.60
C GLN A 302 -13.11 -12.49 5.57
N ARG A 303 -13.92 -11.87 4.70
CA ARG A 303 -14.67 -12.56 3.65
C ARG A 303 -13.76 -13.28 2.65
N LEU A 304 -12.63 -12.67 2.30
CA LEU A 304 -11.65 -13.27 1.41
C LEU A 304 -11.02 -14.52 2.05
N LEU A 305 -10.47 -14.40 3.25
CA LEU A 305 -9.75 -15.51 3.90
C LEU A 305 -10.66 -16.65 4.38
N GLU A 306 -11.98 -16.43 4.41
CA GLU A 306 -12.95 -17.47 4.75
C GLU A 306 -13.06 -18.54 3.64
N VAL A 307 -13.38 -18.14 2.40
CA VAL A 307 -13.72 -19.07 1.31
C VAL A 307 -13.27 -18.66 -0.09
N ASP A 308 -12.50 -17.57 -0.25
CA ASP A 308 -12.00 -17.16 -1.56
C ASP A 308 -11.18 -18.29 -2.18
N ARG A 309 -11.50 -18.63 -3.44
CA ARG A 309 -10.77 -19.65 -4.18
C ARG A 309 -9.29 -19.32 -4.37
N LEU A 310 -8.93 -18.03 -4.44
CA LEU A 310 -7.56 -17.58 -4.62
C LEU A 310 -6.66 -17.92 -3.41
N ASN A 311 -7.23 -18.21 -2.25
CA ASN A 311 -6.51 -18.64 -1.05
C ASN A 311 -5.65 -19.90 -1.23
N GLU A 312 -5.92 -20.71 -2.26
CA GLU A 312 -5.10 -21.89 -2.55
C GLU A 312 -3.69 -21.50 -3.05
N TRP A 313 -3.55 -20.30 -3.65
CA TRP A 313 -2.31 -19.81 -4.25
C TRP A 313 -1.75 -18.56 -3.58
N THR A 314 -2.40 -18.08 -2.52
CA THR A 314 -1.94 -16.90 -1.78
C THR A 314 -1.80 -17.20 -0.30
N THR A 315 -0.74 -16.66 0.32
CA THR A 315 -0.55 -16.73 1.77
C THR A 315 -0.12 -15.36 2.28
N HIS A 316 -0.87 -14.79 3.21
CA HIS A 316 -0.48 -13.57 3.90
C HIS A 316 0.63 -13.88 4.91
N ILE A 317 1.81 -13.27 4.73
CA ILE A 317 3.01 -13.53 5.52
C ILE A 317 3.54 -12.29 6.25
N GLY A 318 2.96 -11.12 6.03
CA GLY A 318 3.27 -9.88 6.75
C GLY A 318 2.03 -9.01 6.91
N SER A 319 1.97 -8.25 8.00
CA SER A 319 0.86 -7.36 8.32
C SER A 319 1.34 -6.18 9.15
N ALA A 320 0.93 -4.96 8.77
CA ALA A 320 1.13 -3.77 9.57
C ALA A 320 0.06 -2.71 9.26
N VAL A 321 -0.20 -1.82 10.21
CA VAL A 321 -1.18 -0.72 10.10
C VAL A 321 -0.52 0.57 10.51
N TYR A 322 -0.75 1.63 9.74
CA TYR A 322 -0.18 2.95 10.02
C TYR A 322 -1.22 4.06 9.79
N TRP A 323 -1.15 5.07 10.63
CA TRP A 323 -1.79 6.35 10.36
C TRP A 323 -0.90 7.18 9.43
N ILE A 324 -1.48 7.77 8.40
CA ILE A 324 -0.79 8.60 7.41
C ILE A 324 -1.19 10.04 7.64
N PRO A 325 -0.24 10.93 7.99
CA PRO A 325 -0.55 12.35 8.16
C PRO A 325 -1.02 12.99 6.85
N ALA A 326 -1.77 14.06 6.99
CA ALA A 326 -2.11 14.93 5.86
C ALA A 326 -0.85 15.43 5.15
N GLY A 327 -0.98 15.82 3.89
CA GLY A 327 0.10 16.43 3.13
C GLY A 327 0.63 17.70 3.80
N THR A 328 1.93 17.92 3.70
CA THR A 328 2.57 19.09 4.31
C THR A 328 2.49 20.31 3.38
N ARG A 329 2.41 21.52 3.97
CA ARG A 329 2.49 22.79 3.24
C ARG A 329 3.94 23.12 2.85
N GLU A 330 4.10 23.92 1.80
CA GLU A 330 5.40 24.49 1.45
C GLU A 330 5.91 25.43 2.57
N PRO A 331 7.23 25.49 2.82
CA PRO A 331 7.83 26.40 3.79
C PRO A 331 7.44 27.86 3.48
N GLY A 332 6.86 28.56 4.43
CA GLY A 332 6.42 29.96 4.28
C GLY A 332 5.18 30.14 3.43
N GLY A 333 4.53 29.06 2.96
CA GLY A 333 3.26 29.11 2.23
C GLY A 333 2.08 29.47 3.12
N GLU A 334 1.19 30.34 2.62
CA GLU A 334 -0.14 30.56 3.20
C GLU A 334 -1.02 29.36 2.79
N GLY A 335 -1.36 28.47 3.73
CA GLY A 335 -2.22 27.31 3.46
C GLY A 335 -2.55 26.52 4.71
N SER A 336 -3.67 25.81 4.67
CA SER A 336 -3.99 24.77 5.64
C SER A 336 -3.08 23.55 5.37
N GLY A 337 -2.44 23.06 6.39
CA GLY A 337 -1.58 21.86 6.33
C GLY A 337 -0.44 21.96 7.33
N ASP A 338 0.12 20.81 7.64
CA ASP A 338 1.22 20.67 8.60
C ASP A 338 2.54 21.23 8.02
N ALA A 339 3.36 21.86 8.83
CA ALA A 339 4.70 22.28 8.43
C ALA A 339 5.65 21.08 8.31
N TYR A 340 5.39 20.03 9.07
CA TYR A 340 6.08 18.73 9.02
C TYR A 340 5.08 17.59 9.27
N TRP A 341 5.39 16.40 8.83
CA TRP A 341 4.50 15.24 8.98
C TRP A 341 3.99 15.07 10.41
N GLY A 342 2.65 15.14 10.55
CA GLY A 342 1.96 14.96 11.82
C GLY A 342 2.06 16.12 12.80
N GLU A 343 2.41 17.36 12.37
CA GLU A 343 2.45 18.53 13.25
C GLU A 343 1.17 18.68 14.04
N THR A 344 0.00 18.53 13.40
CA THR A 344 -1.31 18.67 14.04
C THR A 344 -1.45 17.76 15.27
N VAL A 345 -1.04 16.50 15.18
CA VAL A 345 -1.13 15.55 16.30
C VAL A 345 0.06 15.66 17.27
N LEU A 346 1.25 16.01 16.76
CA LEU A 346 2.49 16.07 17.56
C LEU A 346 2.74 17.42 18.24
N SER A 347 1.98 18.48 17.90
CA SER A 347 2.20 19.84 18.45
C SER A 347 1.96 19.95 19.95
N GLY A 348 1.19 19.04 20.55
CA GLY A 348 0.98 18.91 22.00
C GLY A 348 2.17 18.31 22.75
N ALA A 349 3.10 17.68 22.06
CA ALA A 349 4.27 16.99 22.62
C ALA A 349 5.39 17.93 23.11
N ARG A 350 5.05 19.14 23.56
CA ARG A 350 5.99 20.07 24.18
C ARG A 350 6.15 19.69 25.66
N GLY A 351 7.14 18.82 25.92
CA GLY A 351 7.68 18.61 27.25
C GLY A 351 8.66 19.73 27.64
#